data_06d1706fbee61dbca6edefda5a115110
#
_entry.id   06d1706fbee61dbca6edefda5a115110
#
_cell.length_a   1.000
_cell.length_b   1.000
_cell.length_c   1.000
_cell.angle_alpha   90.00
_cell.angle_beta   90.00
_cell.angle_gamma   90.00
#
_symmetry.space_group_name_H-M   'P 1'
#
loop_
_entity.id
_entity.type
_entity.pdbx_description
1 polymer ?
#
loop_
_entity_poly.entity_id
_entity_poly.type
_entity_poly.pdbx_seq_one_letter_code
_entity_poly.pdbx_strand_id
1 'polypeptide(L)'
;DKDALCDPISVDVNEDAPDFQGSKMNLFHYKLDNLEAGTRYYYEVKLENGETCSASFRTLSSDPSQIRMITLSDSHIFATRNELDAAVKEFDPDVMLHCGDMVEGTGAQAEQFSFWFQGKTDNDFIHSYPVVYSSGNHDQGGVYFNTYVYSIQDQEYGGTVEGDSSFNYGGIHIITMNSNPWGLFQMNSEATGAQADEATLKTIENAMNWLKADLKTDAATKA
;
A
#
# COMPACT_ATOMS: atom_id res chain seq x y z
N ASP A 1 20.78 19.12 6.96
CA ASP A 1 20.67 19.37 5.52
C ASP A 1 21.79 18.68 4.79
N LYS A 2 21.62 17.42 4.50
CA LYS A 2 22.55 16.71 3.63
C LYS A 2 21.69 15.98 2.61
N ASP A 3 21.91 16.32 1.36
CA ASP A 3 21.38 15.55 0.25
C ASP A 3 21.88 14.10 0.39
N ALA A 4 21.02 13.21 0.86
CA ALA A 4 21.32 11.80 0.88
C ALA A 4 20.90 11.20 -0.44
N LEU A 5 21.84 10.61 -1.18
CA LEU A 5 21.53 9.80 -2.34
C LEU A 5 21.14 8.41 -1.83
N CYS A 6 19.96 7.94 -2.24
CA CYS A 6 19.47 6.61 -1.90
C CYS A 6 19.50 5.73 -3.14
N ASP A 7 20.03 4.53 -2.98
CA ASP A 7 19.91 3.49 -4.00
C ASP A 7 18.57 2.75 -3.82
N PRO A 8 17.91 2.29 -4.91
CA PRO A 8 16.70 1.50 -4.80
C PRO A 8 16.98 0.18 -4.09
N ILE A 9 16.06 -0.27 -3.23
CA ILE A 9 16.14 -1.59 -2.59
C ILE A 9 15.74 -2.71 -3.53
N SER A 10 14.88 -2.40 -4.50
CA SER A 10 14.51 -3.30 -5.58
C SER A 10 14.28 -2.51 -6.85
N VAL A 11 14.52 -3.18 -7.96
CA VAL A 11 14.15 -2.72 -9.30
C VAL A 11 13.33 -3.83 -9.93
N ASP A 12 12.02 -3.65 -9.96
CA ASP A 12 11.14 -4.60 -10.63
C ASP A 12 11.03 -4.22 -12.10
N VAL A 13 11.76 -4.96 -12.92
CA VAL A 13 11.66 -4.87 -14.38
C VAL A 13 10.55 -5.80 -14.82
N ASN A 14 9.36 -5.27 -15.01
CA ASN A 14 8.28 -6.06 -15.56
C ASN A 14 8.38 -6.02 -17.09
N GLU A 15 9.07 -7.01 -17.65
CA GLU A 15 9.24 -7.13 -19.10
C GLU A 15 7.93 -7.38 -19.86
N ASP A 16 6.91 -7.87 -19.16
CA ASP A 16 5.61 -8.24 -19.73
C ASP A 16 4.49 -7.24 -19.40
N ALA A 17 4.71 -6.29 -18.48
CA ALA A 17 3.72 -5.27 -18.19
C ALA A 17 3.81 -4.13 -19.21
N PRO A 18 2.76 -3.86 -19.96
CA PRO A 18 2.68 -2.63 -20.71
C PRO A 18 2.58 -1.46 -19.73
N ASP A 19 3.30 -0.39 -20.01
CA ASP A 19 2.98 0.91 -19.43
C ASP A 19 1.63 1.40 -19.97
N PHE A 20 1.20 2.57 -19.52
CA PHE A 20 -0.04 3.22 -19.98
C PHE A 20 -0.14 3.37 -21.52
N GLN A 21 0.92 3.14 -22.27
CA GLN A 21 1.00 3.28 -23.71
C GLN A 21 1.51 2.02 -24.44
N GLY A 22 1.61 0.90 -23.74
CA GLY A 22 2.13 -0.35 -24.30
C GLY A 22 3.64 -0.48 -24.26
N SER A 23 4.35 0.43 -23.58
CA SER A 23 5.80 0.33 -23.36
C SER A 23 6.08 -0.44 -22.07
N LYS A 24 7.30 -0.93 -21.94
CA LYS A 24 7.77 -1.59 -20.72
C LYS A 24 8.06 -0.56 -19.64
N MET A 25 7.70 -0.88 -18.39
CA MET A 25 7.88 -0.01 -17.25
C MET A 25 8.83 -0.63 -16.24
N ASN A 26 9.70 0.19 -15.68
CA ASN A 26 10.54 -0.17 -14.55
C ASN A 26 9.98 0.48 -13.29
N LEU A 27 9.82 -0.30 -12.23
CA LEU A 27 9.45 0.17 -10.90
C LEU A 27 10.66 0.16 -9.99
N PHE A 28 10.87 1.27 -9.30
CA PHE A 28 11.97 1.42 -8.36
C PHE A 28 11.39 1.63 -6.97
N HIS A 29 11.77 0.78 -6.02
CA HIS A 29 11.41 0.90 -4.62
C HIS A 29 12.59 1.42 -3.83
N TYR A 30 12.35 2.41 -2.98
CA TYR A 30 13.36 3.00 -2.11
C TYR A 30 12.93 2.87 -0.67
N LYS A 31 13.84 2.40 0.17
CA LYS A 31 13.65 2.37 1.62
C LYS A 31 14.45 3.50 2.25
N LEU A 32 13.79 4.35 2.99
CA LEU A 32 14.43 5.44 3.72
C LEU A 32 14.48 5.06 5.19
N ASP A 33 15.67 4.79 5.71
CA ASP A 33 15.91 4.43 7.10
C ASP A 33 16.44 5.62 7.91
N ASN A 34 16.37 5.49 9.23
CA ASN A 34 16.91 6.48 10.18
C ASN A 34 16.32 7.88 10.05
N LEU A 35 15.06 7.97 9.69
CA LEU A 35 14.35 9.23 9.65
C LEU A 35 13.96 9.65 11.08
N GLU A 36 14.05 10.96 11.36
CA GLU A 36 13.57 11.54 12.60
C GLU A 36 12.04 11.57 12.61
N ALA A 37 11.41 11.22 13.73
CA ALA A 37 9.97 11.25 13.90
C ALA A 37 9.41 12.69 13.83
N GLY A 38 8.19 12.85 13.34
CA GLY A 38 7.49 14.12 13.25
C GLY A 38 8.13 15.15 12.32
N THR A 39 9.04 14.73 11.45
CA THR A 39 9.89 15.60 10.65
C THR A 39 9.44 15.63 9.21
N ARG A 40 9.46 16.82 8.60
CA ARG A 40 9.20 16.97 7.16
C ARG A 40 10.49 16.79 6.37
N TYR A 41 10.42 15.85 5.42
CA TYR A 41 11.49 15.58 4.47
C TYR A 41 11.07 16.02 3.08
N TYR A 42 12.05 16.51 2.32
CA TYR A 42 11.90 16.85 0.91
C TYR A 42 12.68 15.85 0.08
N TYR A 43 12.12 15.40 -1.01
CA TYR A 43 12.80 14.48 -1.90
C TYR A 43 12.76 14.98 -3.35
N GLU A 44 13.73 14.55 -4.11
CA GLU A 44 13.85 14.83 -5.53
C GLU A 44 14.23 13.54 -6.26
N VAL A 45 13.46 13.21 -7.28
CA VAL A 45 13.76 12.09 -8.18
C VAL A 45 14.21 12.68 -9.51
N LYS A 46 15.45 12.36 -9.90
CA LYS A 46 16.02 12.77 -11.17
C LYS A 46 15.89 11.65 -12.19
N LEU A 47 15.26 11.95 -13.31
CA LEU A 47 15.09 11.02 -14.40
C LEU A 47 16.26 11.13 -15.39
N GLU A 48 16.54 10.05 -16.11
CA GLU A 48 17.64 10.00 -17.10
C GLU A 48 17.50 11.05 -18.20
N ASN A 49 16.26 11.44 -18.54
CA ASN A 49 15.98 12.49 -19.52
C ASN A 49 16.25 13.91 -19.00
N GLY A 50 16.65 14.05 -17.73
CA GLY A 50 16.93 15.32 -17.08
C GLY A 50 15.74 15.99 -16.41
N GLU A 51 14.56 15.40 -16.49
CA GLU A 51 13.40 15.84 -15.71
C GLU A 51 13.58 15.53 -14.24
N THR A 52 12.93 16.32 -13.39
CA THR A 52 12.99 16.20 -11.95
C THR A 52 11.58 16.26 -11.38
N CYS A 53 11.24 15.27 -10.55
CA CYS A 53 10.05 15.26 -9.72
C CYS A 53 10.44 15.55 -8.29
N SER A 54 9.78 16.49 -7.62
CA SER A 54 10.07 16.85 -6.24
C SER A 54 8.79 16.90 -5.43
N ALA A 55 8.85 16.36 -4.22
CA ALA A 55 7.75 16.48 -3.27
C ALA A 55 8.28 16.45 -1.82
N SER A 56 7.38 16.40 -0.86
CA SER A 56 7.75 16.28 0.55
C SER A 56 6.77 15.38 1.26
N PHE A 57 7.22 14.70 2.29
CA PHE A 57 6.37 13.96 3.21
C PHE A 57 6.75 14.28 4.65
N ARG A 58 5.86 13.95 5.58
CA ARG A 58 6.13 14.05 7.01
C ARG A 58 6.14 12.65 7.62
N THR A 59 7.16 12.37 8.41
CA THR A 59 7.21 11.15 9.22
C THR A 59 6.21 11.23 10.37
N LEU A 60 5.75 10.07 10.82
CA LEU A 60 4.83 9.99 11.96
C LEU A 60 5.53 10.50 13.24
N SER A 61 4.78 11.17 14.11
CA SER A 61 5.28 11.60 15.41
C SER A 61 5.51 10.40 16.33
N SER A 62 6.53 10.46 17.17
CA SER A 62 6.76 9.43 18.18
C SER A 62 5.80 9.50 19.37
N ASP A 63 5.22 10.69 19.61
CA ASP A 63 4.27 10.94 20.70
C ASP A 63 3.22 11.96 20.27
N PRO A 64 2.26 11.57 19.41
CA PRO A 64 1.26 12.47 18.93
C PRO A 64 0.19 12.74 19.99
N SER A 65 -0.13 14.01 20.23
CA SER A 65 -1.27 14.39 21.06
C SER A 65 -2.62 14.13 20.37
N GLN A 66 -2.60 13.98 19.07
CA GLN A 66 -3.75 13.69 18.20
C GLN A 66 -3.26 12.90 16.99
N ILE A 67 -4.03 11.92 16.58
CA ILE A 67 -3.80 11.15 15.36
C ILE A 67 -4.88 11.50 14.35
N ARG A 68 -4.47 11.91 13.16
CA ARG A 68 -5.36 12.23 12.04
C ARG A 68 -5.20 11.16 10.97
N MET A 69 -6.27 10.40 10.75
CA MET A 69 -6.24 9.27 9.84
C MET A 69 -7.39 9.36 8.85
N ILE A 70 -7.11 9.06 7.60
CA ILE A 70 -8.14 8.84 6.57
C ILE A 70 -8.14 7.36 6.23
N THR A 71 -9.33 6.77 6.20
CA THR A 71 -9.56 5.43 5.66
C THR A 71 -10.44 5.54 4.43
N LEU A 72 -10.03 4.89 3.36
CA LEU A 72 -10.77 4.85 2.09
C LEU A 72 -10.69 3.45 1.48
N SER A 73 -11.63 3.15 0.60
CA SER A 73 -11.65 1.96 -0.25
C SER A 73 -12.33 2.25 -1.56
N ASP A 74 -12.36 1.29 -2.47
CA ASP A 74 -13.16 1.33 -3.69
C ASP A 74 -12.96 2.62 -4.51
N SER A 75 -11.75 3.08 -4.58
CA SER A 75 -11.43 4.33 -5.29
C SER A 75 -11.50 4.17 -6.82
N HIS A 76 -11.33 2.93 -7.33
CA HIS A 76 -11.48 2.57 -8.74
C HIS A 76 -10.95 3.64 -9.69
N ILE A 77 -9.81 4.17 -9.43
CA ILE A 77 -9.01 5.24 -10.09
C ILE A 77 -9.75 6.43 -10.73
N PHE A 78 -11.00 6.27 -11.11
CA PHE A 78 -11.66 7.22 -12.02
C PHE A 78 -12.55 8.25 -11.33
N ALA A 79 -13.22 7.88 -10.24
CA ALA A 79 -14.42 8.60 -9.90
C ALA A 79 -14.18 9.95 -9.23
N THR A 80 -13.26 10.08 -8.29
CA THR A 80 -13.27 11.21 -7.36
C THR A 80 -11.88 11.72 -7.00
N ARG A 81 -10.89 11.54 -7.91
CA ARG A 81 -9.50 11.87 -7.59
C ARG A 81 -9.29 13.32 -7.17
N ASN A 82 -9.95 14.27 -7.83
CA ASN A 82 -9.80 15.69 -7.50
C ASN A 82 -10.43 16.03 -6.14
N GLU A 83 -11.59 15.47 -5.88
CA GLU A 83 -12.31 15.65 -4.61
C GLU A 83 -11.54 15.00 -3.48
N LEU A 84 -10.97 13.82 -3.72
CA LEU A 84 -10.12 13.12 -2.77
C LEU A 84 -8.84 13.93 -2.48
N ASP A 85 -8.16 14.42 -3.52
CA ASP A 85 -6.96 15.25 -3.37
C ASP A 85 -7.24 16.51 -2.54
N ALA A 86 -8.34 17.20 -2.83
CA ALA A 86 -8.74 18.37 -2.07
C ALA A 86 -9.07 18.04 -0.60
N ALA A 87 -9.82 16.97 -0.36
CA ALA A 87 -10.20 16.55 0.98
C ALA A 87 -8.99 16.10 1.80
N VAL A 88 -8.06 15.36 1.21
CA VAL A 88 -6.83 14.92 1.89
C VAL A 88 -5.98 16.13 2.28
N LYS A 89 -5.78 17.08 1.37
CA LYS A 89 -5.00 18.29 1.65
C LYS A 89 -5.64 19.20 2.67
N GLU A 90 -6.96 19.33 2.67
CA GLU A 90 -7.69 20.10 3.67
C GLU A 90 -7.62 19.44 5.04
N PHE A 91 -7.80 18.14 5.11
CA PHE A 91 -7.75 17.39 6.37
C PHE A 91 -6.33 17.26 6.91
N ASP A 92 -5.30 17.21 6.05
CA ASP A 92 -3.87 17.05 6.36
C ASP A 92 -3.62 15.84 7.30
N PRO A 93 -3.90 14.60 6.86
CA PRO A 93 -3.76 13.41 7.70
C PRO A 93 -2.30 13.10 8.01
N ASP A 94 -2.06 12.40 9.10
CA ASP A 94 -0.75 11.82 9.42
C ASP A 94 -0.50 10.57 8.57
N VAL A 95 -1.54 9.77 8.36
CA VAL A 95 -1.49 8.53 7.57
C VAL A 95 -2.83 8.25 6.92
N MET A 96 -2.78 7.62 5.77
CA MET A 96 -3.95 7.13 5.05
C MET A 96 -3.94 5.60 5.04
N LEU A 97 -5.12 4.99 5.17
CA LEU A 97 -5.33 3.55 5.01
C LEU A 97 -6.22 3.33 3.79
N HIS A 98 -5.72 2.62 2.80
CA HIS A 98 -6.51 2.21 1.64
C HIS A 98 -6.87 0.73 1.77
N CYS A 99 -8.16 0.47 1.95
CA CYS A 99 -8.68 -0.86 2.26
C CYS A 99 -9.06 -1.67 1.01
N GLY A 100 -8.35 -1.44 -0.09
CA GLY A 100 -8.51 -2.21 -1.31
C GLY A 100 -9.35 -1.56 -2.39
N ASP A 101 -9.40 -2.22 -3.53
CA ASP A 101 -10.05 -1.78 -4.76
C ASP A 101 -9.57 -0.40 -5.23
N MET A 102 -8.24 -0.29 -5.36
CA MET A 102 -7.61 0.88 -5.95
C MET A 102 -7.87 0.97 -7.45
N VAL A 103 -8.02 -0.19 -8.09
CA VAL A 103 -8.19 -0.35 -9.54
C VAL A 103 -9.50 -1.07 -9.87
N GLU A 104 -9.93 -0.98 -11.13
CA GLU A 104 -11.16 -1.64 -11.59
C GLU A 104 -11.03 -3.17 -11.77
N GLY A 105 -9.83 -3.71 -11.71
CA GLY A 105 -9.60 -5.15 -11.75
C GLY A 105 -9.17 -5.64 -13.12
N THR A 106 -10.02 -6.10 -13.97
CA THR A 106 -9.61 -6.90 -15.13
C THR A 106 -9.08 -6.07 -16.32
N GLY A 107 -8.03 -6.56 -16.96
CA GLY A 107 -7.59 -6.16 -18.30
C GLY A 107 -6.43 -5.17 -18.34
N ALA A 108 -6.52 -4.01 -17.72
CA ALA A 108 -5.52 -2.96 -17.80
C ALA A 108 -4.93 -2.62 -16.41
N GLN A 109 -4.70 -3.61 -15.58
CA GLN A 109 -4.29 -3.40 -14.18
C GLN A 109 -2.97 -2.62 -14.06
N ALA A 110 -1.97 -2.95 -14.86
CA ALA A 110 -0.69 -2.24 -14.83
C ALA A 110 -0.86 -0.74 -15.10
N GLU A 111 -1.66 -0.39 -16.10
CA GLU A 111 -1.97 1.00 -16.45
C GLU A 111 -2.72 1.70 -15.33
N GLN A 112 -3.68 1.01 -14.71
CA GLN A 112 -4.49 1.55 -13.64
C GLN A 112 -3.67 1.78 -12.37
N PHE A 113 -2.81 0.85 -11.97
CA PHE A 113 -1.87 1.05 -10.87
C PHE A 113 -0.88 2.19 -11.17
N SER A 114 -0.34 2.22 -12.37
CA SER A 114 0.54 3.30 -12.82
C SER A 114 -0.14 4.66 -12.68
N PHE A 115 -1.39 4.77 -13.14
CA PHE A 115 -2.18 5.99 -13.02
C PHE A 115 -2.44 6.37 -11.54
N TRP A 116 -2.73 5.40 -10.68
CA TRP A 116 -2.93 5.64 -9.25
C TRP A 116 -1.68 6.25 -8.61
N PHE A 117 -0.51 5.63 -8.82
CA PHE A 117 0.74 6.05 -8.19
C PHE A 117 1.39 7.27 -8.84
N GLN A 118 1.16 7.49 -10.11
CA GLN A 118 1.63 8.69 -10.80
C GLN A 118 0.94 9.96 -10.27
N GLY A 119 -0.30 9.83 -9.80
CA GLY A 119 -1.09 10.99 -9.44
C GLY A 119 -1.56 11.77 -10.66
N LYS A 120 -2.39 12.77 -10.44
CA LYS A 120 -3.00 13.59 -11.51
C LYS A 120 -2.18 14.83 -11.84
N THR A 121 -1.42 15.30 -10.87
CA THR A 121 -0.53 16.47 -11.00
C THR A 121 0.70 16.25 -10.12
N ASP A 122 1.76 16.99 -10.36
CA ASP A 122 2.99 16.93 -9.54
C ASP A 122 2.74 17.21 -8.04
N ASN A 123 1.64 17.85 -7.71
CA ASN A 123 1.23 18.14 -6.36
C ASN A 123 0.07 17.26 -5.87
N ASP A 124 -0.13 16.09 -6.44
CA ASP A 124 -1.14 15.13 -5.98
C ASP A 124 -0.81 14.62 -4.57
N PHE A 125 -1.84 14.31 -3.78
CA PHE A 125 -1.67 13.85 -2.39
C PHE A 125 -0.79 12.59 -2.30
N ILE A 126 -0.84 11.74 -3.31
CA ILE A 126 -0.07 10.48 -3.32
C ILE A 126 1.45 10.69 -3.19
N HIS A 127 1.94 11.85 -3.59
CA HIS A 127 3.35 12.19 -3.50
C HIS A 127 3.77 12.69 -2.10
N SER A 128 2.82 13.01 -1.24
CA SER A 128 3.12 13.72 0.01
C SER A 128 2.58 13.08 1.27
N TYR A 129 1.61 12.20 1.18
CA TYR A 129 1.00 11.58 2.35
C TYR A 129 1.31 10.08 2.39
N PRO A 130 1.76 9.55 3.55
CA PRO A 130 1.97 8.12 3.71
C PRO A 130 0.64 7.37 3.53
N VAL A 131 0.66 6.34 2.70
CA VAL A 131 -0.50 5.47 2.48
C VAL A 131 -0.10 4.03 2.76
N VAL A 132 -0.89 3.36 3.58
CA VAL A 132 -0.80 1.93 3.82
C VAL A 132 -1.91 1.25 3.03
N TYR A 133 -1.55 0.25 2.27
CA TYR A 133 -2.47 -0.44 1.36
C TYR A 133 -2.81 -1.85 1.84
N SER A 134 -4.08 -2.20 1.73
CA SER A 134 -4.55 -3.57 1.74
C SER A 134 -5.12 -3.91 0.36
N SER A 135 -5.03 -5.16 -0.06
CA SER A 135 -5.55 -5.60 -1.35
C SER A 135 -7.06 -5.83 -1.30
N GLY A 136 -7.78 -5.26 -2.24
CA GLY A 136 -9.18 -5.57 -2.52
C GLY A 136 -9.33 -6.69 -3.55
N ASN A 137 -10.57 -7.08 -3.86
CA ASN A 137 -10.81 -8.14 -4.84
C ASN A 137 -10.52 -7.70 -6.29
N HIS A 138 -10.61 -6.41 -6.59
CA HIS A 138 -10.24 -5.86 -7.89
C HIS A 138 -8.73 -5.69 -8.04
N ASP A 139 -7.98 -5.58 -6.96
CA ASP A 139 -6.52 -5.50 -6.98
C ASP A 139 -5.88 -6.88 -7.17
N GLN A 140 -6.63 -7.94 -6.96
CA GLN A 140 -6.18 -9.32 -7.10
C GLN A 140 -6.29 -9.84 -8.53
N GLY A 141 -5.58 -10.91 -8.79
CA GLY A 141 -5.65 -11.63 -10.07
C GLY A 141 -4.50 -11.33 -11.02
N GLY A 142 -3.49 -10.58 -10.55
CA GLY A 142 -2.26 -10.35 -11.27
C GLY A 142 -1.08 -10.16 -10.33
N VAL A 143 0.09 -10.14 -10.87
CA VAL A 143 1.35 -9.85 -10.16
C VAL A 143 1.48 -8.39 -9.72
N TYR A 144 0.51 -7.56 -10.10
CA TYR A 144 0.69 -6.11 -10.07
C TYR A 144 0.58 -5.51 -8.68
N PHE A 145 -0.36 -5.94 -7.83
CA PHE A 145 -0.48 -5.37 -6.49
C PHE A 145 0.86 -5.46 -5.75
N ASN A 146 1.45 -6.64 -5.69
CA ASN A 146 2.73 -6.85 -5.01
C ASN A 146 3.91 -6.17 -5.69
N THR A 147 3.80 -5.91 -6.99
CA THR A 147 4.82 -5.19 -7.74
C THR A 147 4.79 -3.70 -7.41
N TYR A 148 3.61 -3.10 -7.31
CA TYR A 148 3.46 -1.68 -7.00
C TYR A 148 3.45 -1.36 -5.51
N VAL A 149 2.82 -2.22 -4.71
CA VAL A 149 2.70 -2.03 -3.27
C VAL A 149 3.77 -2.86 -2.56
N TYR A 150 4.82 -2.17 -2.12
CA TYR A 150 5.82 -2.80 -1.26
C TYR A 150 5.26 -2.88 0.15
N SER A 151 4.77 -4.04 0.57
CA SER A 151 4.44 -4.27 1.97
C SER A 151 5.67 -4.75 2.72
N ILE A 152 5.96 -4.10 3.84
CA ILE A 152 6.95 -4.61 4.80
C ILE A 152 6.29 -5.83 5.46
N GLN A 153 6.49 -6.98 4.87
CA GLN A 153 6.07 -8.23 5.49
C GLN A 153 7.04 -8.56 6.61
N ASP A 154 6.50 -8.80 7.80
CA ASP A 154 7.32 -9.40 8.84
C ASP A 154 7.60 -10.85 8.45
N GLN A 155 8.79 -11.07 7.91
CA GLN A 155 9.23 -12.39 7.43
C GLN A 155 9.42 -13.39 8.57
N GLU A 156 9.55 -12.93 9.82
CA GLU A 156 9.75 -13.79 10.98
C GLU A 156 8.52 -14.67 11.25
N TYR A 157 7.33 -14.17 10.98
CA TYR A 157 6.08 -14.90 11.22
C TYR A 157 5.46 -15.51 9.96
N GLY A 158 6.16 -15.43 8.84
CA GLY A 158 5.70 -16.05 7.59
C GLY A 158 4.41 -15.45 7.08
N GLY A 159 4.24 -14.15 7.21
CA GLY A 159 3.16 -13.40 6.57
C GLY A 159 3.17 -13.70 5.07
N THR A 160 2.30 -14.61 4.65
CA THR A 160 2.29 -15.17 3.31
C THR A 160 1.08 -14.72 2.53
N VAL A 161 0.24 -13.89 3.12
CA VAL A 161 -0.92 -13.32 2.47
C VAL A 161 -0.55 -11.92 2.00
N GLU A 162 -0.63 -11.71 0.72
CA GLU A 162 -0.40 -10.43 0.09
C GLU A 162 -1.25 -9.34 0.76
N GLY A 163 -0.61 -8.29 1.26
CA GLY A 163 -1.28 -7.17 1.88
C GLY A 163 -1.50 -7.27 3.40
N ASP A 164 -1.07 -8.35 4.05
CA ASP A 164 -1.07 -8.41 5.52
C ASP A 164 0.12 -7.63 6.07
N SER A 165 -0.14 -6.66 6.93
CA SER A 165 0.89 -5.88 7.60
C SER A 165 0.41 -5.27 8.90
N SER A 166 1.34 -4.91 9.77
CA SER A 166 1.02 -4.17 10.98
C SER A 166 2.08 -3.11 11.30
N PHE A 167 1.67 -2.09 12.01
CA PHE A 167 2.57 -1.05 12.52
C PHE A 167 1.93 -0.32 13.70
N ASN A 168 2.76 0.36 14.49
CA ASN A 168 2.30 1.18 15.60
C ASN A 168 2.38 2.66 15.27
N TYR A 169 1.36 3.40 15.68
CA TYR A 169 1.36 4.84 15.65
C TYR A 169 0.62 5.42 16.86
N GLY A 170 1.36 6.17 17.68
CA GLY A 170 0.82 6.95 18.79
C GLY A 170 -0.03 6.16 19.79
N GLY A 171 0.40 4.97 20.17
CA GLY A 171 -0.34 4.13 21.10
C GLY A 171 -1.50 3.35 20.47
N ILE A 172 -1.57 3.30 19.14
CA ILE A 172 -2.50 2.46 18.38
C ILE A 172 -1.70 1.42 17.61
N HIS A 173 -2.09 0.16 17.71
CA HIS A 173 -1.61 -0.91 16.85
C HIS A 173 -2.55 -1.08 15.66
N ILE A 174 -2.06 -0.84 14.46
CA ILE A 174 -2.82 -0.87 13.21
C ILE A 174 -2.46 -2.13 12.46
N ILE A 175 -3.48 -2.88 12.06
CA ILE A 175 -3.33 -4.13 11.32
C ILE A 175 -4.12 -3.99 10.01
N THR A 176 -3.49 -4.28 8.89
CA THR A 176 -4.15 -4.45 7.60
C THR A 176 -4.12 -5.93 7.21
N MET A 177 -5.25 -6.45 6.76
CA MET A 177 -5.38 -7.84 6.34
C MET A 177 -6.10 -7.95 5.01
N ASN A 178 -5.62 -8.85 4.17
CA ASN A 178 -6.31 -9.23 2.96
C ASN A 178 -7.44 -10.22 3.29
N SER A 179 -8.68 -9.76 3.24
CA SER A 179 -9.86 -10.59 3.51
C SER A 179 -10.42 -11.34 2.29
N ASN A 180 -9.84 -11.16 1.11
CA ASN A 180 -10.37 -11.76 -0.12
C ASN A 180 -10.45 -13.29 -0.10
N PRO A 181 -9.48 -14.04 0.43
CA PRO A 181 -9.60 -15.49 0.52
C PRO A 181 -10.86 -15.94 1.29
N TRP A 182 -11.26 -15.17 2.29
CA TRP A 182 -12.43 -15.47 3.13
C TRP A 182 -13.73 -15.09 2.43
N GLY A 183 -13.81 -13.89 1.86
CA GLY A 183 -15.00 -13.39 1.17
C GLY A 183 -15.31 -14.21 -0.08
N LEU A 184 -14.33 -14.50 -0.90
CA LEU A 184 -14.51 -15.31 -2.10
C LEU A 184 -14.93 -16.74 -1.75
N PHE A 185 -14.39 -17.33 -0.68
CA PHE A 185 -14.81 -18.63 -0.19
C PHE A 185 -16.27 -18.60 0.26
N GLN A 186 -16.67 -17.65 1.08
CA GLN A 186 -18.03 -17.53 1.57
C GLN A 186 -19.02 -17.36 0.42
N MET A 187 -18.76 -16.47 -0.52
CA MET A 187 -19.60 -16.26 -1.69
C MET A 187 -19.77 -17.54 -2.53
N ASN A 188 -18.67 -18.25 -2.76
CA ASN A 188 -18.71 -19.50 -3.52
C ASN A 188 -19.47 -20.59 -2.77
N SER A 189 -19.28 -20.73 -1.47
CA SER A 189 -19.97 -21.75 -0.66
C SER A 189 -21.47 -21.50 -0.56
N GLU A 190 -21.89 -20.25 -0.41
CA GLU A 190 -23.31 -19.89 -0.38
C GLU A 190 -24.00 -20.10 -1.74
N ALA A 191 -23.30 -19.76 -2.83
CA ALA A 191 -23.85 -19.88 -4.17
C ALA A 191 -23.88 -21.32 -4.71
N THR A 192 -22.91 -22.15 -4.35
CA THR A 192 -22.67 -23.47 -4.95
C THR A 192 -22.73 -24.62 -3.97
N GLY A 193 -22.70 -24.35 -2.65
CA GLY A 193 -22.52 -25.36 -1.61
C GLY A 193 -21.12 -25.98 -1.61
N ALA A 194 -20.17 -25.38 -2.32
CA ALA A 194 -18.80 -25.90 -2.42
C ALA A 194 -18.05 -25.74 -1.10
N GLN A 195 -17.17 -26.67 -0.82
CA GLN A 195 -16.18 -26.54 0.26
C GLN A 195 -14.99 -25.76 -0.25
N ALA A 196 -14.33 -25.00 0.63
CA ALA A 196 -13.04 -24.40 0.30
C ALA A 196 -12.02 -25.48 -0.06
N ASP A 197 -11.23 -25.23 -1.07
CA ASP A 197 -10.12 -26.11 -1.36
C ASP A 197 -9.01 -26.01 -0.27
N GLU A 198 -8.13 -26.99 -0.26
CA GLU A 198 -7.07 -27.07 0.74
C GLU A 198 -6.13 -25.85 0.71
N ALA A 199 -5.87 -25.29 -0.48
CA ALA A 199 -5.01 -24.13 -0.65
C ALA A 199 -5.65 -22.88 -0.02
N THR A 200 -6.94 -22.65 -0.25
CA THR A 200 -7.70 -21.55 0.35
C THR A 200 -7.74 -21.67 1.88
N LEU A 201 -8.03 -22.88 2.40
CA LEU A 201 -8.03 -23.12 3.85
C LEU A 201 -6.66 -22.88 4.46
N LYS A 202 -5.60 -23.28 3.78
CA LYS A 202 -4.22 -23.06 4.24
C LYS A 202 -3.86 -21.57 4.26
N THR A 203 -4.28 -20.81 3.26
CA THR A 203 -4.10 -19.35 3.21
C THR A 203 -4.77 -18.68 4.40
N ILE A 204 -6.02 -19.04 4.68
CA ILE A 204 -6.77 -18.53 5.84
C ILE A 204 -6.06 -18.90 7.16
N GLU A 205 -5.63 -20.14 7.30
CA GLU A 205 -4.90 -20.60 8.48
C GLU A 205 -3.61 -19.79 8.71
N ASN A 206 -2.84 -19.55 7.63
CA ASN A 206 -1.61 -18.79 7.70
C ASN A 206 -1.87 -17.33 8.14
N ALA A 207 -2.84 -16.66 7.54
CA ALA A 207 -3.23 -15.30 7.92
C ALA A 207 -3.66 -15.22 9.40
N MET A 208 -4.44 -16.20 9.87
CA MET A 208 -4.87 -16.26 11.28
C MET A 208 -3.72 -16.57 12.24
N ASN A 209 -2.74 -17.37 11.82
CA ASN A 209 -1.56 -17.65 12.62
C ASN A 209 -0.65 -16.42 12.73
N TRP A 210 -0.48 -15.71 11.60
CA TRP A 210 0.22 -14.44 11.58
C TRP A 210 -0.44 -13.43 12.52
N LEU A 211 -1.75 -13.21 12.41
CA LEU A 211 -2.49 -12.29 13.28
C LEU A 211 -2.33 -12.64 14.77
N LYS A 212 -2.44 -13.93 15.11
CA LYS A 212 -2.25 -14.38 16.50
C LYS A 212 -0.82 -14.18 17.01
N ALA A 213 0.17 -14.27 16.14
CA ALA A 213 1.57 -13.99 16.48
C ALA A 213 1.77 -12.49 16.67
N ASP A 214 1.30 -11.68 15.73
CA ASP A 214 1.40 -10.23 15.75
C ASP A 214 0.80 -9.62 17.02
N LEU A 215 -0.42 -10.00 17.38
CA LEU A 215 -1.11 -9.53 18.59
C LEU A 215 -0.40 -9.92 19.90
N LYS A 216 0.59 -10.79 19.88
CA LYS A 216 1.41 -11.16 21.03
C LYS A 216 2.74 -10.43 21.08
N THR A 217 3.07 -9.65 20.04
CA THR A 217 4.30 -8.90 20.02
C THR A 217 4.33 -7.80 21.08
N ASP A 218 5.51 -7.39 21.48
CA ASP A 218 5.69 -6.24 22.36
C ASP A 218 5.13 -4.96 21.74
N ALA A 219 5.18 -4.87 20.40
CA ALA A 219 4.64 -3.74 19.65
C ALA A 219 3.12 -3.63 19.84
N ALA A 220 2.39 -4.73 19.64
CA ALA A 220 0.94 -4.74 19.80
C ALA A 220 0.50 -4.59 21.27
N THR A 221 1.23 -5.17 22.22
CA THR A 221 0.83 -5.16 23.64
C THR A 221 1.14 -3.84 24.37
N LYS A 222 1.99 -3.00 23.79
CA LYS A 222 2.38 -1.68 24.36
C LYS A 222 1.75 -0.49 23.62
N ALA A 223 0.95 -0.75 22.60
CA ALA A 223 0.23 0.27 21.83
C ALA A 223 -0.93 0.89 22.64
#